data_3fc1b782d34e5866ff047ddd5c407156
#
_entry.id   3fc1b782d34e5866ff047ddd5c407156
#
_cell.length_a   1.000
_cell.length_b   1.000
_cell.length_c   1.000
_cell.angle_alpha   90.00
_cell.angle_beta   90.00
_cell.angle_gamma   90.00
#
_symmetry.space_group_name_H-M   'P 1'
#
loop_
_entity.id
_entity.type
_entity.pdbx_description
1 polymer ?
#
loop_
_entity_poly.entity_id
_entity_poly.type
_entity_poly.pdbx_seq_one_letter_code
_entity_poly.pdbx_strand_id
1 'polypeptide(L)'
;ENKKKFLVIGPLLALSYKEIFNKVKENKMWLGYAKQLSGFRLDDGTELLSKNPEGSVPRACKWYTNLDVSYRNDKITLTESVKDKKYEKYYNYKAINITKTLKIPYDYKGEMGVPISFISKYKPKQFKIIGKGTVVKKTKTWKGDKASLWTEKNGKPHKIPFERILIQNRKVNES
;
A
#
# COMPACT_ATOMS: atom_id res chain seq x y z
N GLU A 1 9.68 -27.15 2.20
CA GLU A 1 8.64 -26.32 2.82
C GLU A 1 7.30 -26.63 2.17
N ASN A 2 6.35 -27.17 2.95
CA ASN A 2 4.98 -27.38 2.50
C ASN A 2 4.35 -26.02 2.19
N LYS A 3 4.21 -25.70 0.91
CA LYS A 3 3.55 -24.48 0.42
C LYS A 3 2.03 -24.61 0.59
N LYS A 4 1.57 -24.68 1.83
CA LYS A 4 0.12 -24.70 2.09
C LYS A 4 -0.54 -23.44 1.55
N LYS A 5 -1.62 -23.63 0.80
CA LYS A 5 -2.47 -22.55 0.33
C LYS A 5 -3.39 -22.10 1.45
N PHE A 6 -3.67 -20.81 1.53
CA PHE A 6 -4.57 -20.26 2.53
C PHE A 6 -5.41 -19.12 1.98
N LEU A 7 -6.56 -18.92 2.61
CA LEU A 7 -7.45 -17.78 2.42
C LEU A 7 -7.98 -17.38 3.80
N VAL A 8 -7.66 -16.18 4.26
CA VAL A 8 -7.97 -15.70 5.61
C VAL A 8 -8.56 -14.30 5.54
N ILE A 9 -9.56 -14.02 6.37
CA ILE A 9 -10.10 -12.69 6.57
C ILE A 9 -9.35 -11.99 7.69
N GLY A 10 -8.99 -10.74 7.49
CA GLY A 10 -8.36 -9.92 8.50
C GLY A 10 -8.58 -8.42 8.27
N PRO A 11 -8.37 -7.58 9.29
CA PRO A 11 -8.49 -6.14 9.15
C PRO A 11 -7.41 -5.60 8.21
N LEU A 12 -7.72 -4.54 7.44
CA LEU A 12 -6.73 -3.86 6.60
C LEU A 12 -5.53 -3.35 7.42
N LEU A 13 -5.78 -3.00 8.68
CA LEU A 13 -4.73 -2.57 9.62
C LEU A 13 -3.66 -3.64 9.85
N ALA A 14 -3.97 -4.94 9.65
CA ALA A 14 -2.98 -6.01 9.76
C ALA A 14 -1.79 -5.82 8.81
N LEU A 15 -1.95 -5.10 7.71
CA LEU A 15 -0.84 -4.69 6.84
C LEU A 15 0.22 -3.83 7.54
N SER A 16 -0.12 -3.21 8.67
CA SER A 16 0.84 -2.45 9.47
C SER A 16 1.71 -3.35 10.35
N TYR A 17 1.32 -4.59 10.60
CA TYR A 17 2.12 -5.53 11.39
C TYR A 17 3.34 -6.00 10.59
N LYS A 18 4.48 -6.07 11.27
CA LYS A 18 5.79 -6.36 10.65
C LYS A 18 5.78 -7.68 9.88
N GLU A 19 5.24 -8.73 10.49
CA GLU A 19 5.20 -10.10 9.93
C GLU A 19 4.33 -10.16 8.68
N ILE A 20 3.17 -9.55 8.72
CA ILE A 20 2.22 -9.48 7.59
C ILE A 20 2.83 -8.67 6.44
N PHE A 21 3.36 -7.48 6.76
CA PHE A 21 3.97 -6.62 5.76
C PHE A 21 5.17 -7.28 5.08
N ASN A 22 6.03 -7.97 5.83
CA ASN A 22 7.17 -8.68 5.27
C ASN A 22 6.74 -9.77 4.29
N LYS A 23 5.70 -10.56 4.62
CA LYS A 23 5.14 -11.56 3.70
C LYS A 23 4.62 -10.93 2.40
N VAL A 24 3.98 -9.76 2.49
CA VAL A 24 3.52 -9.01 1.30
C VAL A 24 4.70 -8.50 0.48
N LYS A 25 5.71 -7.92 1.13
CA LYS A 25 6.94 -7.42 0.48
C LYS A 25 7.71 -8.55 -0.22
N GLU A 26 7.80 -9.72 0.41
CA GLU A 26 8.47 -10.92 -0.13
C GLU A 26 7.62 -11.67 -1.16
N ASN A 27 6.44 -11.14 -1.49
CA ASN A 27 5.52 -11.77 -2.43
C ASN A 27 5.07 -13.19 -2.01
N LYS A 28 4.95 -13.43 -0.71
CA LYS A 28 4.48 -14.69 -0.10
C LYS A 28 3.01 -14.65 0.31
N MET A 29 2.44 -13.46 0.38
CA MET A 29 1.04 -13.18 0.70
C MET A 29 0.58 -11.91 0.01
N TRP A 30 -0.70 -11.82 -0.29
CA TRP A 30 -1.33 -10.66 -0.91
C TRP A 30 -2.79 -10.54 -0.52
N LEU A 31 -3.41 -9.43 -0.89
CA LEU A 31 -4.85 -9.25 -0.73
C LEU A 31 -5.61 -9.96 -1.84
N GLY A 32 -6.75 -10.55 -1.51
CA GLY A 32 -7.65 -11.17 -2.46
C GLY A 32 -8.39 -10.16 -3.33
N TYR A 33 -9.18 -10.66 -4.27
CA TYR A 33 -9.83 -9.85 -5.32
C TYR A 33 -10.91 -8.91 -4.78
N ALA A 34 -11.65 -9.31 -3.74
CA ALA A 34 -12.76 -8.52 -3.24
C ALA A 34 -12.28 -7.16 -2.67
N LYS A 35 -12.77 -6.09 -3.26
CA LYS A 35 -12.42 -4.73 -2.86
C LYS A 35 -12.92 -4.41 -1.45
N GLN A 36 -14.10 -4.91 -1.10
CA GLN A 36 -14.74 -4.71 0.20
C GLN A 36 -15.65 -5.90 0.51
N LEU A 37 -15.64 -6.36 1.75
CA LEU A 37 -16.62 -7.33 2.22
C LEU A 37 -17.89 -6.57 2.60
N SER A 38 -19.00 -6.96 2.01
CA SER A 38 -20.32 -6.38 2.31
C SER A 38 -21.03 -7.11 3.44
N GLY A 39 -20.70 -8.36 3.64
CA GLY A 39 -21.31 -9.19 4.68
C GLY A 39 -20.95 -10.67 4.55
N PHE A 40 -21.48 -11.47 5.46
CA PHE A 40 -21.44 -12.92 5.45
C PHE A 40 -22.85 -13.45 5.71
N ARG A 41 -23.15 -14.62 5.17
CA ARG A 41 -24.29 -15.42 5.57
C ARG A 41 -23.76 -16.61 6.35
N LEU A 42 -24.29 -16.84 7.56
CA LEU A 42 -24.00 -18.01 8.38
C LEU A 42 -24.85 -19.21 7.94
N ASP A 43 -24.47 -20.40 8.38
CA ASP A 43 -25.18 -21.65 8.03
C ASP A 43 -26.62 -21.68 8.54
N ASP A 44 -26.93 -20.96 9.62
CA ASP A 44 -28.27 -20.79 10.17
C ASP A 44 -29.13 -19.76 9.40
N GLY A 45 -28.60 -19.19 8.32
CA GLY A 45 -29.26 -18.18 7.50
C GLY A 45 -29.09 -16.74 7.99
N THR A 46 -28.44 -16.50 9.14
CA THR A 46 -28.19 -15.17 9.67
C THR A 46 -27.25 -14.38 8.76
N GLU A 47 -27.63 -13.15 8.42
CA GLU A 47 -26.81 -12.24 7.61
C GLU A 47 -26.09 -11.21 8.49
N LEU A 48 -24.76 -11.24 8.45
CA LEU A 48 -23.88 -10.25 9.07
C LEU A 48 -23.46 -9.22 8.02
N LEU A 49 -24.15 -8.08 7.98
CA LEU A 49 -23.91 -7.04 6.97
C LEU A 49 -23.01 -5.93 7.52
N SER A 50 -22.16 -5.37 6.68
CA SER A 50 -21.25 -4.28 7.06
C SER A 50 -21.95 -2.96 7.41
N LYS A 51 -23.27 -2.88 7.19
CA LYS A 51 -24.10 -1.71 7.51
C LYS A 51 -24.91 -1.88 8.80
N ASN A 52 -24.91 -3.03 9.43
CA ASN A 52 -25.66 -3.25 10.66
C ASN A 52 -24.96 -2.60 11.86
N PRO A 53 -25.70 -1.84 12.71
CA PRO A 53 -25.13 -1.20 13.90
C PRO A 53 -24.67 -2.21 14.97
N GLU A 54 -25.23 -3.40 14.99
CA GLU A 54 -25.06 -4.41 16.06
C GLU A 54 -23.95 -5.46 15.82
N GLY A 55 -22.97 -5.15 15.08
CA GLY A 55 -21.85 -6.10 15.01
C GLY A 55 -21.72 -6.82 13.71
N SER A 56 -21.15 -6.28 13.03
CA SER A 56 -20.98 -6.58 11.69
C SER A 56 -19.55 -6.72 11.28
N VAL A 57 -19.35 -7.23 10.14
CA VAL A 57 -18.07 -7.32 9.48
C VAL A 57 -17.47 -5.92 9.38
N PRO A 58 -16.33 -5.65 10.03
CA PRO A 58 -15.71 -4.35 9.92
C PRO A 58 -15.47 -3.99 8.46
N ARG A 59 -15.91 -2.81 8.03
CA ARG A 59 -15.73 -2.31 6.64
C ARG A 59 -14.29 -2.35 6.14
N ALA A 60 -13.33 -2.43 7.04
CA ALA A 60 -11.92 -2.48 6.74
C ALA A 60 -11.36 -3.90 6.61
N CYS A 61 -12.18 -4.95 6.61
CA CYS A 61 -11.71 -6.32 6.41
C CYS A 61 -11.32 -6.60 4.95
N LYS A 62 -10.29 -7.42 4.79
CA LYS A 62 -9.75 -7.88 3.52
C LYS A 62 -9.45 -9.37 3.56
N TRP A 63 -9.50 -9.99 2.41
CA TRP A 63 -8.99 -11.33 2.21
C TRP A 63 -7.48 -11.29 2.07
N TYR A 64 -6.77 -12.11 2.85
CA TYR A 64 -5.34 -12.37 2.75
C TYR A 64 -5.14 -13.78 2.20
N THR A 65 -4.28 -13.94 1.22
CA THR A 65 -4.09 -15.23 0.55
C THR A 65 -2.72 -15.36 -0.10
N ASN A 66 -2.33 -16.61 -0.39
CA ASN A 66 -1.24 -16.94 -1.30
C ASN A 66 -1.74 -17.70 -2.55
N LEU A 67 -3.06 -17.77 -2.75
CA LEU A 67 -3.64 -18.30 -3.97
C LEU A 67 -3.36 -17.36 -5.14
N ASP A 68 -3.16 -17.90 -6.32
CA ASP A 68 -3.01 -17.07 -7.51
C ASP A 68 -4.32 -16.34 -7.82
N VAL A 69 -4.19 -15.06 -8.11
CA VAL A 69 -5.30 -14.18 -8.47
C VAL A 69 -4.91 -13.38 -9.72
N SER A 70 -5.69 -13.55 -10.77
CA SER A 70 -5.38 -13.04 -12.11
C SER A 70 -5.03 -11.55 -12.14
N TYR A 71 -5.76 -10.71 -11.41
CA TYR A 71 -5.55 -9.26 -11.40
C TYR A 71 -4.14 -8.83 -10.98
N ARG A 72 -3.37 -9.67 -10.27
CA ARG A 72 -1.98 -9.38 -9.88
C ARG A 72 -1.03 -9.39 -11.07
N ASN A 73 -1.39 -10.08 -12.13
CA ASN A 73 -0.59 -10.21 -13.33
C ASN A 73 -0.83 -9.06 -14.32
N ASP A 74 -1.91 -8.31 -14.17
CA ASP A 74 -2.21 -7.14 -14.98
C ASP A 74 -1.24 -6.00 -14.65
N LYS A 75 -1.07 -5.07 -15.59
CA LYS A 75 -0.34 -3.83 -15.35
C LYS A 75 -1.29 -2.70 -15.00
N ILE A 76 -0.83 -1.78 -14.17
CA ILE A 76 -1.49 -0.49 -13.99
C ILE A 76 -1.02 0.42 -15.12
N THR A 77 -1.93 0.97 -15.90
CA THR A 77 -1.61 1.99 -16.90
C THR A 77 -1.23 3.27 -16.17
N LEU A 78 0.02 3.70 -16.35
CA LEU A 78 0.57 4.93 -15.79
C LEU A 78 0.65 5.96 -16.92
N THR A 79 0.11 7.15 -16.69
CA THR A 79 0.03 8.24 -17.67
C THR A 79 0.83 9.48 -17.27
N GLU A 80 1.28 9.55 -16.00
CA GLU A 80 2.01 10.70 -15.48
C GLU A 80 3.52 10.55 -15.72
N SER A 81 4.21 11.65 -15.97
CA SER A 81 5.66 11.74 -16.13
C SER A 81 6.27 12.71 -15.13
N VAL A 82 7.49 12.46 -14.69
CA VAL A 82 8.26 13.44 -13.88
C VAL A 82 8.77 14.61 -14.70
N LYS A 83 8.82 14.48 -16.03
CA LYS A 83 9.24 15.56 -16.92
C LYS A 83 8.16 16.64 -17.00
N ASP A 84 6.88 16.23 -16.97
CA ASP A 84 5.73 17.12 -17.16
C ASP A 84 5.16 17.67 -15.85
N LYS A 85 5.53 17.06 -14.73
CA LYS A 85 4.92 17.38 -13.44
C LYS A 85 5.91 17.43 -12.29
N LYS A 86 5.81 18.51 -11.50
CA LYS A 86 6.58 18.64 -10.26
C LYS A 86 5.92 17.80 -9.15
N TYR A 87 6.69 16.89 -8.59
CA TYR A 87 6.27 16.07 -7.44
C TYR A 87 6.81 16.63 -6.13
N GLU A 88 5.98 16.59 -5.10
CA GLU A 88 6.39 16.93 -3.74
C GLU A 88 7.42 15.92 -3.24
N LYS A 89 8.53 16.39 -2.64
CA LYS A 89 9.56 15.53 -2.05
C LYS A 89 9.39 15.43 -0.55
N TYR A 90 9.80 14.31 0.02
CA TYR A 90 9.87 14.23 1.47
C TYR A 90 11.04 15.08 2.01
N TYR A 91 10.78 15.75 3.12
CA TYR A 91 11.77 16.57 3.84
C TYR A 91 12.86 15.71 4.48
N ASN A 92 12.49 14.53 4.96
CA ASN A 92 13.35 13.65 5.75
C ASN A 92 13.66 12.31 5.07
N TYR A 93 13.36 12.17 3.79
CA TYR A 93 13.66 10.96 3.03
C TYR A 93 13.82 11.25 1.53
N LYS A 94 14.75 10.53 0.88
CA LYS A 94 15.02 10.73 -0.57
C LYS A 94 13.98 10.00 -1.43
N ALA A 95 12.74 10.46 -1.41
CA ALA A 95 11.66 9.96 -2.26
C ALA A 95 10.66 11.07 -2.58
N ILE A 96 9.83 10.85 -3.60
CA ILE A 96 8.68 11.71 -3.94
C ILE A 96 7.41 11.19 -3.27
N ASN A 97 6.51 12.12 -2.94
CA ASN A 97 5.22 11.81 -2.33
C ASN A 97 4.14 11.65 -3.40
N ILE A 98 3.54 10.48 -3.47
CA ILE A 98 2.45 10.15 -4.39
C ILE A 98 1.16 10.00 -3.61
N THR A 99 0.18 10.84 -3.89
CA THR A 99 -1.10 10.86 -3.17
C THR A 99 -2.13 9.86 -3.70
N LYS A 100 -2.05 9.48 -4.98
CA LYS A 100 -2.97 8.56 -5.65
C LYS A 100 -2.21 7.64 -6.59
N THR A 101 -2.63 6.39 -6.73
CA THR A 101 -2.00 5.38 -7.62
C THR A 101 -1.86 5.87 -9.07
N LEU A 102 -2.87 6.54 -9.61
CA LEU A 102 -2.85 7.06 -10.99
C LEU A 102 -1.84 8.20 -11.21
N LYS A 103 -1.31 8.76 -10.12
CA LYS A 103 -0.26 9.80 -10.16
C LYS A 103 1.16 9.23 -10.05
N ILE A 104 1.32 7.92 -10.09
CA ILE A 104 2.64 7.30 -10.14
C ILE A 104 3.25 7.58 -11.52
N PRO A 105 4.42 8.25 -11.61
CA PRO A 105 5.06 8.49 -12.88
C PRO A 105 5.66 7.22 -13.47
N TYR A 106 5.49 7.01 -14.78
CA TYR A 106 5.99 5.81 -15.46
C TYR A 106 7.50 5.86 -15.68
N ASP A 107 8.09 7.05 -15.76
CA ASP A 107 9.49 7.34 -16.10
C ASP A 107 10.40 7.58 -14.89
N TYR A 108 9.92 7.44 -13.66
CA TYR A 108 10.71 7.71 -12.46
C TYR A 108 11.42 6.47 -11.93
N LYS A 109 12.76 6.53 -11.86
CA LYS A 109 13.63 5.44 -11.35
C LYS A 109 13.83 5.47 -9.83
N GLY A 110 13.47 6.59 -9.18
CA GLY A 110 13.66 6.77 -7.73
C GLY A 110 12.56 6.12 -6.88
N GLU A 111 12.71 6.26 -5.57
CA GLU A 111 11.72 5.76 -4.62
C GLU A 111 10.54 6.73 -4.50
N MET A 112 9.36 6.16 -4.32
CA MET A 112 8.08 6.87 -4.22
C MET A 112 7.33 6.41 -2.99
N GLY A 113 6.84 7.35 -2.19
CA GLY A 113 5.95 7.04 -1.07
C GLY A 113 4.48 7.09 -1.51
N VAL A 114 3.80 5.96 -1.47
CA VAL A 114 2.38 5.83 -1.78
C VAL A 114 1.58 5.48 -0.53
N PRO A 115 0.27 5.79 -0.46
CA PRO A 115 -0.58 5.37 0.66
C PRO A 115 -0.55 3.85 0.85
N ILE A 116 -0.62 3.36 2.09
CA ILE A 116 -0.62 1.91 2.38
C ILE A 116 -1.74 1.15 1.64
N SER A 117 -2.85 1.82 1.35
CA SER A 117 -3.94 1.26 0.55
C SER A 117 -3.54 0.85 -0.87
N PHE A 118 -2.38 1.33 -1.36
CA PHE A 118 -1.81 0.90 -2.64
C PHE A 118 -1.57 -0.62 -2.69
N ILE A 119 -1.36 -1.28 -1.55
CA ILE A 119 -1.14 -2.75 -1.49
C ILE A 119 -2.28 -3.51 -2.16
N SER A 120 -3.51 -3.01 -2.09
CA SER A 120 -4.66 -3.62 -2.79
C SER A 120 -4.57 -3.56 -4.33
N LYS A 121 -3.69 -2.70 -4.85
CA LYS A 121 -3.43 -2.52 -6.29
C LYS A 121 -2.01 -2.94 -6.68
N TYR A 122 -1.25 -3.46 -5.73
CA TYR A 122 0.15 -3.80 -5.94
C TYR A 122 0.34 -4.86 -7.02
N LYS A 123 1.19 -4.57 -7.96
CA LYS A 123 1.56 -5.43 -9.09
C LYS A 123 3.04 -5.79 -8.96
N PRO A 124 3.40 -7.00 -8.50
CA PRO A 124 4.79 -7.37 -8.19
C PRO A 124 5.71 -7.38 -9.42
N LYS A 125 5.15 -7.56 -10.63
CA LYS A 125 5.92 -7.47 -11.88
C LYS A 125 6.23 -6.03 -12.30
N GLN A 126 5.45 -5.06 -11.82
CA GLN A 126 5.59 -3.63 -12.17
C GLN A 126 6.34 -2.83 -11.12
N PHE A 127 6.13 -3.14 -9.85
CA PHE A 127 6.71 -2.40 -8.73
C PHE A 127 7.51 -3.30 -7.79
N LYS A 128 8.47 -2.69 -7.10
CA LYS A 128 9.17 -3.27 -5.96
C LYS A 128 8.76 -2.52 -4.69
N ILE A 129 8.35 -3.22 -3.64
CA ILE A 129 8.16 -2.62 -2.32
C ILE A 129 9.53 -2.52 -1.64
N ILE A 130 9.93 -1.33 -1.25
CA ILE A 130 11.18 -1.06 -0.52
C ILE A 130 10.96 -1.26 0.98
N GLY A 131 9.93 -0.64 1.54
CA GLY A 131 9.61 -0.75 2.95
C GLY A 131 8.44 0.13 3.37
N LYS A 132 8.12 0.11 4.67
CA LYS A 132 7.17 1.07 5.25
C LYS A 132 7.87 2.40 5.53
N GLY A 133 7.18 3.50 5.28
CA GLY A 133 7.67 4.83 5.57
C GLY A 133 8.02 5.04 7.05
N THR A 134 7.34 4.35 7.95
CA THR A 134 7.61 4.39 9.40
C THR A 134 8.89 3.66 9.83
N VAL A 135 9.36 2.69 9.02
CA VAL A 135 10.50 1.82 9.39
C VAL A 135 11.81 2.24 8.72
N VAL A 136 11.75 2.86 7.54
CA VAL A 136 12.97 3.25 6.81
C VAL A 136 13.76 4.32 7.56
N LYS A 137 15.10 4.30 7.44
CA LYS A 137 15.99 5.27 8.06
C LYS A 137 15.78 6.65 7.44
N LYS A 138 15.43 7.63 8.26
CA LYS A 138 15.27 9.03 7.85
C LYS A 138 16.58 9.78 7.94
N THR A 139 16.72 10.79 7.10
CA THR A 139 17.89 11.70 7.11
C THR A 139 17.76 12.77 8.16
N LYS A 140 16.54 13.14 8.54
CA LYS A 140 16.21 14.19 9.51
C LYS A 140 15.01 13.76 10.36
N THR A 141 14.87 14.36 11.53
CA THR A 141 13.70 14.24 12.41
C THR A 141 13.11 15.64 12.68
N TRP A 142 11.83 15.67 13.02
CA TRP A 142 11.14 16.91 13.34
C TRP A 142 10.28 16.72 14.59
N LYS A 143 10.36 17.66 15.52
CA LYS A 143 9.60 17.61 16.80
C LYS A 143 9.72 16.26 17.54
N GLY A 144 10.89 15.61 17.49
CA GLY A 144 11.11 14.29 18.10
C GLY A 144 10.47 13.12 17.38
N ASP A 145 9.68 13.32 16.33
CA ASP A 145 9.10 12.24 15.54
C ASP A 145 10.14 11.62 14.61
N LYS A 146 10.62 10.43 15.00
CA LYS A 146 11.60 9.66 14.24
C LYS A 146 10.96 8.69 13.23
N ALA A 147 9.67 8.46 13.34
CA ALA A 147 8.99 7.43 12.57
C ALA A 147 8.31 7.94 11.30
N SER A 148 7.71 9.12 11.34
CA SER A 148 6.89 9.62 10.23
C SER A 148 7.73 10.14 9.05
N LEU A 149 7.13 10.09 7.86
CA LEU A 149 7.59 10.85 6.72
C LEU A 149 6.96 12.25 6.75
N TRP A 150 7.76 13.25 6.41
CA TRP A 150 7.36 14.65 6.38
C TRP A 150 7.60 15.22 4.99
N THR A 151 6.70 16.07 4.53
CA THR A 151 6.92 16.94 3.37
C THR A 151 7.19 18.36 3.83
N GLU A 152 7.41 19.28 2.91
CA GLU A 152 7.54 20.69 3.21
C GLU A 152 6.32 21.45 2.69
N LYS A 153 5.75 22.29 3.53
CA LYS A 153 4.64 23.17 3.16
C LYS A 153 4.90 24.57 3.71
N ASN A 154 4.95 25.57 2.81
CA ASN A 154 5.25 26.97 3.18
C ASN A 154 6.56 27.12 3.98
N GLY A 155 7.62 26.44 3.55
CA GLY A 155 8.92 26.46 4.23
C GLY A 155 8.99 25.69 5.57
N LYS A 156 7.94 24.99 5.96
CA LYS A 156 7.86 24.24 7.23
C LYS A 156 7.62 22.76 6.99
N PRO A 157 8.23 21.86 7.77
CA PRO A 157 7.93 20.43 7.72
C PRO A 157 6.46 20.16 8.04
N HIS A 158 5.82 19.38 7.17
CA HIS A 158 4.41 19.00 7.26
C HIS A 158 4.28 17.48 7.32
N LYS A 159 3.67 16.97 8.40
CA LYS A 159 3.45 15.54 8.61
C LYS A 159 2.43 14.99 7.62
N ILE A 160 2.77 13.89 6.97
CA ILE A 160 1.82 13.18 6.11
C ILE A 160 0.81 12.43 7.01
N PRO A 161 -0.51 12.62 6.80
CA PRO A 161 -1.54 12.11 7.71
C PRO A 161 -1.69 10.59 7.72
N PHE A 162 -1.27 9.91 6.64
CA PHE A 162 -1.43 8.47 6.48
C PHE A 162 -0.11 7.76 6.34
N GLU A 163 -0.03 6.51 6.81
CA GLU A 163 1.14 5.67 6.61
C GLU A 163 1.43 5.50 5.12
N ARG A 164 2.71 5.59 4.78
CA ARG A 164 3.25 5.40 3.44
C ARG A 164 4.02 4.11 3.35
N ILE A 165 3.91 3.48 2.21
CA ILE A 165 4.87 2.46 1.77
C ILE A 165 5.75 3.06 0.68
N LEU A 166 7.00 2.67 0.67
CA LEU A 166 7.96 3.07 -0.35
C LEU A 166 8.01 2.02 -1.43
N ILE A 167 7.83 2.46 -2.65
CA ILE A 167 7.87 1.62 -3.86
C ILE A 167 8.84 2.19 -4.88
N GLN A 168 9.21 1.37 -5.85
CA GLN A 168 10.03 1.74 -6.99
C GLN A 168 9.49 1.05 -8.24
N ASN A 169 9.51 1.71 -9.38
CA ASN A 169 9.23 1.09 -10.68
C ASN A 169 10.31 0.05 -11.00
N ARG A 170 9.91 -1.16 -11.44
CA ARG A 170 10.88 -2.20 -11.85
C ARG A 170 11.43 -1.94 -13.25
N LYS A 171 10.59 -1.44 -14.14
CA LYS A 171 10.97 -1.04 -15.50
C LYS A 171 10.56 0.41 -15.68
N VAL A 172 11.45 1.22 -16.15
CA VAL A 172 11.19 2.60 -16.57
C VAL A 172 11.32 2.60 -18.07
N ASN A 173 10.24 2.93 -18.75
CA ASN A 173 10.32 3.14 -20.19
C ASN A 173 11.12 4.43 -20.42
N GLU A 174 12.30 4.29 -20.97
CA GLU A 174 13.06 5.41 -21.53
C GLU A 174 12.46 5.66 -22.91
N SER A 175 11.56 6.61 -22.99
CA SER A 175 11.10 7.21 -24.24
C SER A 175 11.85 8.52 -24.47
#